data_e652b8f350e0e26d8b2b81e636446872
#
_entry.id   e652b8f350e0e26d8b2b81e636446872
#
_cell.length_a   1.000
_cell.length_b   1.000
_cell.length_c   1.000
_cell.angle_alpha   90.00
_cell.angle_beta   90.00
_cell.angle_gamma   90.00
#
_symmetry.space_group_name_H-M   'P 1'
#
loop_
_entity.id
_entity.type
_entity.pdbx_description
1 polymer ?
#
loop_
_entity_poly.entity_id
_entity_poly.type
_entity_poly.pdbx_seq_one_letter_code
_entity_poly.pdbx_strand_id
1 'polypeptide(L)'
;MEKSKIILGIDPGTNILGYGIIRVDSKGPHYVDMGVFDLRKIKDPFEKLANIFSGVGELIETHNPDSVAVESPFYGKNAQVVLKLGRAQGAALTAAVMRGIPVAEYAPRKAKIAICSNGAASKEQVSMMIQKTLKVELDPKHLDATDALAIALCHHYQMTNPLAGTTGKTDWKKFLENNPDRIK
;
A
#
# COMPACT_ATOMS: atom_id res chain seq x y z
N MET A 1 19.03 -13.13 -14.57
CA MET A 1 17.59 -12.88 -14.58
C MET A 1 17.22 -12.22 -13.26
N GLU A 2 16.67 -11.01 -13.28
CA GLU A 2 16.17 -10.40 -12.04
C GLU A 2 15.05 -11.28 -11.45
N LYS A 3 15.18 -11.57 -10.16
CA LYS A 3 14.20 -12.37 -9.42
C LYS A 3 12.88 -11.59 -9.34
N SER A 4 11.77 -12.20 -9.70
CA SER A 4 10.45 -11.58 -9.50
C SER A 4 10.22 -11.30 -8.03
N LYS A 5 9.55 -10.16 -7.73
CA LYS A 5 9.20 -9.74 -6.36
C LYS A 5 7.70 -9.80 -6.15
N ILE A 6 7.27 -10.23 -4.99
CA ILE A 6 5.86 -10.22 -4.56
C ILE A 6 5.67 -9.10 -3.55
N ILE A 7 4.65 -8.28 -3.77
CA ILE A 7 4.28 -7.16 -2.90
C ILE A 7 2.85 -7.38 -2.41
N LEU A 8 2.65 -7.38 -1.10
CA LEU A 8 1.36 -7.38 -0.45
C LEU A 8 0.99 -5.94 -0.08
N GLY A 9 -0.10 -5.41 -0.64
CA GLY A 9 -0.71 -4.15 -0.26
C GLY A 9 -1.84 -4.37 0.73
N ILE A 10 -1.99 -3.48 1.71
CA ILE A 10 -3.03 -3.54 2.74
C ILE A 10 -3.68 -2.16 2.88
N ASP A 11 -5.02 -2.12 2.82
CA ASP A 11 -5.85 -0.99 3.21
C ASP A 11 -6.52 -1.30 4.55
N PRO A 12 -6.00 -0.76 5.68
CA PRO A 12 -6.47 -1.13 7.00
C PRO A 12 -7.82 -0.49 7.33
N GLY A 13 -8.81 -1.32 7.62
CA GLY A 13 -10.13 -0.91 8.08
C GLY A 13 -10.57 -1.64 9.36
N THR A 14 -11.45 -1.03 10.13
CA THR A 14 -11.99 -1.62 11.38
C THR A 14 -13.18 -2.55 11.17
N ASN A 15 -13.83 -2.46 10.01
CA ASN A 15 -14.96 -3.30 9.61
C ASN A 15 -14.65 -4.15 8.39
N ILE A 16 -13.86 -3.60 7.47
CA ILE A 16 -13.36 -4.28 6.29
C ILE A 16 -11.88 -3.90 6.18
N LEU A 17 -11.00 -4.88 6.04
CA LEU A 17 -9.61 -4.68 5.69
C LEU A 17 -9.41 -5.23 4.29
N GLY A 18 -8.93 -4.38 3.37
CA GLY A 18 -8.59 -4.78 2.02
C GLY A 18 -7.16 -5.31 1.92
N TYR A 19 -6.96 -6.32 1.05
CA TYR A 19 -5.62 -6.74 0.64
C TYR A 19 -5.54 -6.88 -0.88
N GLY A 20 -4.34 -6.65 -1.41
CA GLY A 20 -4.04 -6.84 -2.83
C GLY A 20 -2.60 -7.28 -3.03
N ILE A 21 -2.38 -8.27 -3.87
CA ILE A 21 -1.07 -8.89 -4.10
C ILE A 21 -0.70 -8.75 -5.58
N ILE A 22 0.49 -8.23 -5.80
CA ILE A 22 1.08 -8.14 -7.13
C ILE A 22 2.42 -8.86 -7.18
N ARG A 23 2.72 -9.43 -8.34
CA ARG A 23 4.06 -9.91 -8.68
C ARG A 23 4.70 -8.93 -9.66
N VAL A 24 5.93 -8.57 -9.42
CA VAL A 24 6.70 -7.67 -10.28
C VAL A 24 7.87 -8.42 -10.88
N ASP A 25 8.01 -8.37 -12.19
CA ASP A 25 9.15 -8.89 -12.94
C ASP A 25 9.66 -7.88 -13.97
N SER A 26 10.55 -8.28 -14.86
CA SER A 26 11.11 -7.43 -15.93
C SER A 26 10.08 -6.91 -16.94
N LYS A 27 8.87 -7.51 -16.99
CA LYS A 27 7.75 -7.08 -17.84
C LYS A 27 6.81 -6.11 -17.12
N GLY A 28 7.00 -5.90 -15.81
CA GLY A 28 6.21 -5.01 -14.97
C GLY A 28 5.37 -5.71 -13.92
N PRO A 29 4.40 -5.01 -13.34
CA PRO A 29 3.52 -5.56 -12.31
C PRO A 29 2.41 -6.44 -12.91
N HIS A 30 2.14 -7.57 -12.25
CA HIS A 30 1.09 -8.53 -12.59
C HIS A 30 0.19 -8.75 -11.39
N TYR A 31 -1.10 -8.85 -11.64
CA TYR A 31 -2.08 -9.24 -10.62
C TYR A 31 -1.82 -10.68 -10.14
N VAL A 32 -1.92 -10.90 -8.83
CA VAL A 32 -1.85 -12.24 -8.22
C VAL A 32 -3.14 -12.55 -7.51
N ASP A 33 -3.55 -11.72 -6.53
CA ASP A 33 -4.74 -11.93 -5.73
C ASP A 33 -5.22 -10.62 -5.10
N MET A 34 -6.48 -10.57 -4.69
CA MET A 34 -7.04 -9.50 -3.88
C MET A 34 -8.27 -9.98 -3.13
N GLY A 35 -8.57 -9.34 -2.02
CA GLY A 35 -9.77 -9.64 -1.26
C GLY A 35 -9.95 -8.76 -0.04
N VAL A 36 -10.88 -9.15 0.81
CA VAL A 36 -11.19 -8.42 2.03
C VAL A 36 -11.36 -9.37 3.21
N PHE A 37 -10.93 -8.92 4.37
CA PHE A 37 -11.35 -9.49 5.65
C PHE A 37 -12.60 -8.74 6.15
N ASP A 38 -13.73 -9.41 6.15
CA ASP A 38 -15.00 -8.85 6.64
C ASP A 38 -15.12 -9.03 8.15
N LEU A 39 -14.84 -7.96 8.89
CA LEU A 39 -14.85 -7.93 10.35
C LEU A 39 -16.17 -7.41 10.95
N ARG A 40 -17.20 -7.14 10.12
CA ARG A 40 -18.46 -6.53 10.57
C ARG A 40 -19.23 -7.39 11.55
N LYS A 41 -19.13 -8.71 11.44
CA LYS A 41 -19.82 -9.66 12.32
C LYS A 41 -19.13 -9.83 13.68
N ILE A 42 -17.86 -9.45 13.79
CA ILE A 42 -17.08 -9.53 15.02
C ILE A 42 -17.39 -8.29 15.88
N LYS A 43 -17.92 -8.48 17.07
CA LYS A 43 -18.31 -7.39 17.97
C LYS A 43 -17.15 -6.92 18.85
N ASP A 44 -16.33 -7.86 19.31
CA ASP A 44 -15.19 -7.54 20.17
C ASP A 44 -14.05 -6.89 19.34
N PRO A 45 -13.62 -5.67 19.73
CA PRO A 45 -12.53 -5.00 19.06
C PRO A 45 -11.19 -5.72 19.15
N PHE A 46 -10.93 -6.46 20.21
CA PHE A 46 -9.68 -7.23 20.35
C PHE A 46 -9.68 -8.49 19.49
N GLU A 47 -10.82 -9.16 19.36
CA GLU A 47 -11.01 -10.27 18.44
C GLU A 47 -10.82 -9.82 16.99
N LYS A 48 -11.28 -8.61 16.62
CA LYS A 48 -10.98 -8.03 15.29
C LYS A 48 -9.47 -7.91 15.05
N LEU A 49 -8.70 -7.42 16.03
CA LEU A 49 -7.25 -7.29 15.88
C LEU A 49 -6.56 -8.65 15.73
N ALA A 50 -7.01 -9.66 16.50
CA ALA A 50 -6.51 -11.03 16.36
C ALA A 50 -6.78 -11.60 14.97
N ASN A 51 -7.99 -11.39 14.44
CA ASN A 51 -8.35 -11.82 13.07
C ASN A 51 -7.53 -11.11 12.00
N ILE A 52 -7.26 -9.80 12.15
CA ILE A 52 -6.38 -9.06 11.24
C ILE A 52 -4.95 -9.65 11.27
N PHE A 53 -4.41 -9.83 12.48
CA PHE A 53 -3.06 -10.38 12.64
C PHE A 53 -2.92 -11.77 12.02
N SER A 54 -3.87 -12.67 12.31
CA SER A 54 -3.85 -14.05 11.78
C SER A 54 -4.06 -14.06 10.28
N GLY A 55 -5.07 -13.34 9.76
CA GLY A 55 -5.36 -13.33 8.33
C GLY A 55 -4.22 -12.73 7.49
N VAL A 56 -3.60 -11.65 7.95
CA VAL A 56 -2.40 -11.11 7.27
C VAL A 56 -1.23 -12.10 7.38
N GLY A 57 -1.09 -12.79 8.51
CA GLY A 57 -0.12 -13.87 8.67
C GLY A 57 -0.31 -15.00 7.65
N GLU A 58 -1.54 -15.46 7.45
CA GLU A 58 -1.89 -16.49 6.46
C GLU A 58 -1.59 -16.04 5.02
N LEU A 59 -1.90 -14.77 4.67
CA LEU A 59 -1.53 -14.21 3.37
C LEU A 59 -0.01 -14.21 3.15
N ILE A 60 0.76 -13.85 4.18
CA ILE A 60 2.23 -13.85 4.12
C ILE A 60 2.74 -15.28 3.94
N GLU A 61 2.24 -16.25 4.68
CA GLU A 61 2.63 -17.66 4.57
C GLU A 61 2.27 -18.26 3.21
N THR A 62 1.10 -17.90 2.67
CA THR A 62 0.61 -18.42 1.38
C THR A 62 1.38 -17.83 0.19
N HIS A 63 1.61 -16.52 0.20
CA HIS A 63 2.15 -15.80 -0.97
C HIS A 63 3.62 -15.45 -0.86
N ASN A 64 4.22 -15.57 0.34
CA ASN A 64 5.62 -15.29 0.63
C ASN A 64 6.11 -13.95 0.05
N PRO A 65 5.48 -12.81 0.42
CA PRO A 65 5.80 -11.51 -0.15
C PRO A 65 7.20 -11.04 0.27
N ASP A 66 7.91 -10.40 -0.67
CA ASP A 66 9.21 -9.78 -0.42
C ASP A 66 9.07 -8.46 0.38
N SER A 67 7.88 -7.83 0.36
CA SER A 67 7.56 -6.63 1.11
C SER A 67 6.07 -6.46 1.32
N VAL A 68 5.70 -5.72 2.38
CA VAL A 68 4.32 -5.32 2.68
C VAL A 68 4.23 -3.80 2.62
N ALA A 69 3.21 -3.31 1.92
CA ALA A 69 2.89 -1.90 1.85
C ALA A 69 1.52 -1.65 2.50
N VAL A 70 1.42 -0.66 3.36
CA VAL A 70 0.18 -0.38 4.11
C VAL A 70 -0.24 1.07 3.91
N GLU A 71 -1.55 1.30 3.79
CA GLU A 71 -2.07 2.66 3.79
C GLU A 71 -1.97 3.28 5.19
N SER A 72 -1.40 4.49 5.26
CA SER A 72 -1.33 5.25 6.52
C SER A 72 -2.70 5.82 6.85
N PRO A 73 -3.15 5.77 8.12
CA PRO A 73 -4.40 6.38 8.53
C PRO A 73 -4.39 7.89 8.22
N PHE A 74 -5.48 8.37 7.63
CA PHE A 74 -5.65 9.80 7.41
C PHE A 74 -6.12 10.47 8.71
N TYR A 75 -5.51 11.60 9.07
CA TYR A 75 -5.94 12.42 10.19
C TYR A 75 -7.30 13.05 9.89
N GLY A 76 -8.36 12.35 10.28
CA GLY A 76 -9.74 12.85 10.22
C GLY A 76 -10.11 13.64 11.46
N LYS A 77 -11.24 14.34 11.40
CA LYS A 77 -11.77 15.13 12.54
C LYS A 77 -12.16 14.25 13.76
N ASN A 78 -12.35 12.95 13.58
CA ASN A 78 -12.75 12.04 14.64
C ASN A 78 -11.57 11.20 15.13
N ALA A 79 -10.97 11.62 16.26
CA ALA A 79 -9.84 10.96 16.89
C ALA A 79 -10.11 9.48 17.24
N GLN A 80 -11.35 9.12 17.63
CA GLN A 80 -11.72 7.74 17.95
C GLN A 80 -11.63 6.82 16.73
N VAL A 81 -12.01 7.32 15.56
CA VAL A 81 -11.88 6.57 14.30
C VAL A 81 -10.41 6.38 13.96
N VAL A 82 -9.61 7.44 14.05
CA VAL A 82 -8.16 7.39 13.77
C VAL A 82 -7.45 6.38 14.69
N LEU A 83 -7.77 6.39 16.00
CA LEU A 83 -7.22 5.42 16.96
C LEU A 83 -7.59 3.98 16.62
N LYS A 84 -8.84 3.73 16.21
CA LYS A 84 -9.27 2.39 15.80
C LYS A 84 -8.57 1.93 14.53
N LEU A 85 -8.42 2.80 13.53
CA LEU A 85 -7.67 2.51 12.29
C LEU A 85 -6.20 2.24 12.59
N GLY A 86 -5.57 3.05 13.46
CA GLY A 86 -4.18 2.83 13.87
C GLY A 86 -3.96 1.49 14.57
N ARG A 87 -4.94 1.02 15.37
CA ARG A 87 -4.88 -0.33 15.98
C ARG A 87 -4.96 -1.43 14.93
N ALA A 88 -5.88 -1.31 13.97
CA ALA A 88 -6.04 -2.27 12.88
C ALA A 88 -4.77 -2.33 12.00
N GLN A 89 -4.23 -1.15 11.64
CA GLN A 89 -2.96 -1.04 10.94
C GLN A 89 -1.82 -1.68 11.74
N GLY A 90 -1.70 -1.36 13.04
CA GLY A 90 -0.67 -1.94 13.91
C GLY A 90 -0.72 -3.46 13.96
N ALA A 91 -1.91 -4.07 14.00
CA ALA A 91 -2.06 -5.52 13.95
C ALA A 91 -1.53 -6.11 12.63
N ALA A 92 -1.88 -5.50 11.49
CA ALA A 92 -1.40 -5.91 10.17
C ALA A 92 0.13 -5.74 10.04
N LEU A 93 0.67 -4.61 10.48
CA LEU A 93 2.12 -4.35 10.50
C LEU A 93 2.88 -5.36 11.35
N THR A 94 2.37 -5.66 12.54
CA THR A 94 2.98 -6.61 13.47
C THR A 94 3.06 -8.00 12.84
N ALA A 95 2.04 -8.44 12.11
CA ALA A 95 2.05 -9.72 11.40
C ALA A 95 3.20 -9.82 10.39
N ALA A 96 3.51 -8.75 9.67
CA ALA A 96 4.61 -8.68 8.71
C ALA A 96 5.98 -8.60 9.41
N VAL A 97 6.13 -7.68 10.37
CA VAL A 97 7.42 -7.44 11.06
C VAL A 97 7.89 -8.65 11.84
N MET A 98 6.98 -9.37 12.52
CA MET A 98 7.33 -10.60 13.25
C MET A 98 7.80 -11.74 12.35
N ARG A 99 7.48 -11.68 11.05
CA ARG A 99 7.96 -12.62 10.03
C ARG A 99 9.19 -12.10 9.27
N GLY A 100 9.76 -10.97 9.70
CA GLY A 100 10.95 -10.37 9.09
C GLY A 100 10.68 -9.75 7.72
N ILE A 101 9.43 -9.50 7.35
CA ILE A 101 9.07 -8.89 6.07
C ILE A 101 9.21 -7.36 6.17
N PRO A 102 9.97 -6.72 5.24
CA PRO A 102 10.06 -5.26 5.18
C PRO A 102 8.71 -4.61 4.96
N VAL A 103 8.44 -3.51 5.68
CA VAL A 103 7.17 -2.78 5.60
C VAL A 103 7.40 -1.33 5.16
N ALA A 104 6.48 -0.82 4.34
CA ALA A 104 6.43 0.59 3.94
C ALA A 104 5.02 1.14 4.08
N GLU A 105 4.91 2.41 4.50
CA GLU A 105 3.64 3.10 4.69
C GLU A 105 3.45 4.20 3.64
N TYR A 106 2.23 4.34 3.15
CA TYR A 106 1.88 5.33 2.14
C TYR A 106 0.60 6.08 2.48
N ALA A 107 0.66 7.40 2.43
CA ALA A 107 -0.54 8.22 2.53
C ALA A 107 -1.48 8.00 1.32
N PRO A 108 -2.82 8.03 1.51
CA PRO A 108 -3.79 7.83 0.43
C PRO A 108 -3.54 8.72 -0.79
N ARG A 109 -3.21 9.99 -0.54
CA ARG A 109 -2.88 10.96 -1.60
C ARG A 109 -1.65 10.54 -2.41
N LYS A 110 -0.65 9.93 -1.76
CA LYS A 110 0.57 9.48 -2.44
C LYS A 110 0.28 8.31 -3.37
N ALA A 111 -0.58 7.36 -2.94
CA ALA A 111 -1.04 6.26 -3.79
C ALA A 111 -1.79 6.80 -5.02
N LYS A 112 -2.73 7.74 -4.84
CA LYS A 112 -3.46 8.36 -5.95
C LYS A 112 -2.53 9.07 -6.95
N ILE A 113 -1.52 9.80 -6.47
CA ILE A 113 -0.52 10.43 -7.33
C ILE A 113 0.28 9.39 -8.10
N ALA A 114 0.70 8.30 -7.46
CA ALA A 114 1.48 7.24 -8.09
C ALA A 114 0.69 6.52 -9.21
N ILE A 115 -0.62 6.32 -9.02
CA ILE A 115 -1.48 5.61 -9.97
C ILE A 115 -2.04 6.51 -11.07
N CYS A 116 -2.53 7.70 -10.70
CA CYS A 116 -3.28 8.59 -11.59
C CYS A 116 -2.56 9.90 -11.93
N SER A 117 -1.36 10.13 -11.40
CA SER A 117 -0.65 11.43 -11.42
C SER A 117 -1.48 12.58 -10.82
N ASN A 118 -2.57 12.26 -10.09
CA ASN A 118 -3.51 13.21 -9.52
C ASN A 118 -3.91 12.76 -8.10
N GLY A 119 -3.51 13.52 -7.08
CA GLY A 119 -3.84 13.22 -5.68
C GLY A 119 -5.32 13.43 -5.30
N ALA A 120 -6.12 14.07 -6.18
CA ALA A 120 -7.56 14.25 -6.04
C ALA A 120 -8.39 13.26 -6.88
N ALA A 121 -7.76 12.24 -7.48
CA ALA A 121 -8.45 11.23 -8.28
C ALA A 121 -9.57 10.54 -7.48
N SER A 122 -10.69 10.27 -8.15
CA SER A 122 -11.80 9.51 -7.56
C SER A 122 -11.43 8.02 -7.41
N LYS A 123 -12.19 7.28 -6.60
CA LYS A 123 -11.97 5.82 -6.45
C LYS A 123 -12.16 5.08 -7.78
N GLU A 124 -13.13 5.51 -8.60
CA GLU A 124 -13.40 4.94 -9.91
C GLU A 124 -12.23 5.18 -10.87
N GLN A 125 -11.64 6.38 -10.86
CA GLN A 125 -10.45 6.69 -11.66
C GLN A 125 -9.24 5.83 -11.25
N VAL A 126 -9.02 5.67 -9.94
CA VAL A 126 -7.96 4.78 -9.41
C VAL A 126 -8.21 3.34 -9.86
N SER A 127 -9.43 2.82 -9.69
CA SER A 127 -9.80 1.46 -10.10
C SER A 127 -9.58 1.23 -11.60
N MET A 128 -10.01 2.16 -12.45
CA MET A 128 -9.80 2.08 -13.90
C MET A 128 -8.31 2.01 -14.26
N MET A 129 -7.48 2.81 -13.62
CA MET A 129 -6.03 2.82 -13.87
C MET A 129 -5.36 1.53 -13.41
N ILE A 130 -5.80 0.96 -12.27
CA ILE A 130 -5.29 -0.32 -11.75
C ILE A 130 -5.65 -1.45 -12.73
N GLN A 131 -6.91 -1.52 -13.17
CA GLN A 131 -7.37 -2.53 -14.15
C GLN A 131 -6.56 -2.46 -15.44
N LYS A 132 -6.32 -1.25 -15.95
CA LYS A 132 -5.50 -1.04 -17.15
C LYS A 132 -4.03 -1.44 -16.93
N THR A 133 -3.46 -1.12 -15.77
CA THR A 133 -2.06 -1.42 -15.44
C THR A 133 -1.84 -2.92 -15.26
N LEU A 134 -2.71 -3.58 -14.50
CA LEU A 134 -2.62 -5.01 -14.19
C LEU A 134 -3.28 -5.90 -15.26
N LYS A 135 -3.97 -5.31 -16.25
CA LYS A 135 -4.69 -6.00 -17.33
C LYS A 135 -5.71 -7.01 -16.79
N VAL A 136 -6.49 -6.59 -15.78
CA VAL A 136 -7.47 -7.41 -15.09
C VAL A 136 -8.79 -6.65 -14.97
N GLU A 137 -9.91 -7.35 -15.04
CA GLU A 137 -11.22 -6.81 -14.69
C GLU A 137 -11.46 -7.02 -13.20
N LEU A 138 -11.80 -5.94 -12.49
CA LEU A 138 -12.07 -5.96 -11.06
C LEU A 138 -13.56 -5.74 -10.81
N ASP A 139 -14.15 -6.55 -9.92
CA ASP A 139 -15.53 -6.35 -9.49
C ASP A 139 -15.66 -5.03 -8.72
N PRO A 140 -16.54 -4.11 -9.15
CA PRO A 140 -16.78 -2.84 -8.46
C PRO A 140 -17.21 -2.97 -6.99
N LYS A 141 -17.63 -4.16 -6.56
CA LYS A 141 -18.00 -4.43 -5.17
C LYS A 141 -16.82 -4.52 -4.21
N HIS A 142 -15.60 -4.66 -4.71
CA HIS A 142 -14.40 -4.86 -3.91
C HIS A 142 -13.49 -3.61 -3.88
N LEU A 143 -14.06 -2.45 -3.59
CA LEU A 143 -13.31 -1.16 -3.59
C LEU A 143 -12.15 -1.15 -2.59
N ASP A 144 -12.33 -1.72 -1.37
CA ASP A 144 -11.27 -1.74 -0.36
C ASP A 144 -10.09 -2.64 -0.79
N ALA A 145 -10.35 -3.75 -1.49
CA ALA A 145 -9.30 -4.56 -2.09
C ALA A 145 -8.61 -3.85 -3.26
N THR A 146 -9.34 -3.03 -4.01
CA THR A 146 -8.76 -2.19 -5.07
C THR A 146 -7.85 -1.10 -4.49
N ASP A 147 -8.25 -0.46 -3.37
CA ASP A 147 -7.41 0.50 -2.67
C ASP A 147 -6.09 -0.17 -2.18
N ALA A 148 -6.16 -1.42 -1.70
CA ALA A 148 -4.98 -2.20 -1.32
C ALA A 148 -4.06 -2.52 -2.52
N LEU A 149 -4.61 -2.84 -3.71
CA LEU A 149 -3.81 -2.96 -4.94
C LEU A 149 -3.13 -1.65 -5.33
N ALA A 150 -3.81 -0.50 -5.13
CA ALA A 150 -3.21 0.82 -5.34
C ALA A 150 -1.97 1.04 -4.46
N ILE A 151 -2.04 0.60 -3.19
CA ILE A 151 -0.93 0.68 -2.25
C ILE A 151 0.24 -0.21 -2.70
N ALA A 152 -0.03 -1.45 -3.14
CA ALA A 152 1.00 -2.35 -3.66
C ALA A 152 1.70 -1.77 -4.90
N LEU A 153 0.95 -1.22 -5.86
CA LEU A 153 1.48 -0.54 -7.05
C LEU A 153 2.26 0.73 -6.68
N CYS A 154 1.75 1.54 -5.74
CA CYS A 154 2.46 2.70 -5.24
C CYS A 154 3.83 2.31 -4.68
N HIS A 155 3.89 1.24 -3.89
CA HIS A 155 5.16 0.72 -3.36
C HIS A 155 6.12 0.31 -4.49
N HIS A 156 5.64 -0.46 -5.47
CA HIS A 156 6.43 -0.82 -6.64
C HIS A 156 7.03 0.41 -7.33
N TYR A 157 6.22 1.42 -7.65
CA TYR A 157 6.70 2.63 -8.32
C TYR A 157 7.69 3.44 -7.47
N GLN A 158 7.54 3.45 -6.14
CA GLN A 158 8.50 4.11 -5.27
C GLN A 158 9.84 3.36 -5.20
N MET A 159 9.83 2.04 -5.21
CA MET A 159 11.07 1.22 -5.23
C MET A 159 11.83 1.34 -6.55
N THR A 160 11.13 1.51 -7.66
CA THR A 160 11.72 1.61 -9.00
C THR A 160 12.05 3.04 -9.42
N ASN A 161 11.62 4.05 -8.65
CA ASN A 161 11.90 5.45 -8.94
C ASN A 161 13.39 5.76 -8.68
N PRO A 162 14.19 6.08 -9.71
CA PRO A 162 15.60 6.40 -9.53
C PRO A 162 15.84 7.65 -8.67
N LEU A 163 14.80 8.48 -8.46
CA LEU A 163 14.84 9.65 -7.60
C LEU A 163 14.38 9.36 -6.15
N ALA A 164 13.90 8.16 -5.83
CA ALA A 164 13.38 7.82 -4.50
C ALA A 164 14.49 7.84 -3.42
N GLY A 165 15.76 7.65 -3.79
CA GLY A 165 16.91 7.79 -2.91
C GLY A 165 17.34 9.24 -2.64
N THR A 166 16.78 10.23 -3.35
CA THR A 166 17.12 11.66 -3.22
C THR A 166 16.15 12.45 -2.35
N THR A 167 15.15 11.82 -1.74
CA THR A 167 14.19 12.45 -0.82
C THR A 167 14.70 12.57 0.63
N GLY A 168 15.95 12.23 0.92
CA GLY A 168 16.65 12.85 2.01
C GLY A 168 16.96 14.28 1.57
N LYS A 169 16.28 15.30 2.21
CA LYS A 169 16.57 16.73 2.07
C LYS A 169 17.72 16.98 1.10
N THR A 170 17.42 17.07 -0.20
CA THR A 170 18.37 17.63 -1.13
C THR A 170 18.50 19.04 -0.64
N ASP A 171 19.52 19.24 0.18
CA ASP A 171 19.87 20.56 0.66
C ASP A 171 20.04 21.35 -0.64
N TRP A 172 19.06 22.22 -0.90
CA TRP A 172 19.07 23.08 -2.08
C TRP A 172 20.42 23.77 -2.22
N LYS A 173 21.05 24.02 -1.08
CA LYS A 173 22.40 24.52 -0.94
C LYS A 173 23.46 23.59 -1.56
N LYS A 174 23.37 22.29 -1.27
CA LYS A 174 24.24 21.25 -1.85
C LYS A 174 24.01 21.04 -3.35
N PHE A 175 22.76 21.19 -3.81
CA PHE A 175 22.45 21.17 -5.23
C PHE A 175 23.06 22.37 -5.96
N LEU A 176 22.98 23.57 -5.40
CA LEU A 176 23.58 24.79 -5.96
C LEU A 176 25.09 24.71 -5.96
N GLU A 177 25.70 24.20 -4.91
CA GLU A 177 27.16 23.98 -4.82
C GLU A 177 27.67 23.01 -5.91
N ASN A 178 26.91 21.98 -6.24
CA ASN A 178 27.27 21.00 -7.27
C ASN A 178 26.89 21.44 -8.71
N ASN A 179 26.19 22.56 -8.88
CA ASN A 179 25.74 23.07 -10.17
C ASN A 179 25.92 24.60 -10.26
N PRO A 180 27.16 25.12 -10.13
CA PRO A 180 27.42 26.57 -10.07
C PRO A 180 26.97 27.30 -11.36
N ASP A 181 27.00 26.62 -12.51
CA ASP A 181 26.63 27.19 -13.82
C ASP A 181 25.10 27.41 -13.99
N ARG A 182 24.29 26.97 -13.05
CA ARG A 182 22.82 27.18 -13.05
C ARG A 182 22.36 28.36 -12.21
N ILE A 183 23.31 29.07 -11.57
CA ILE A 183 23.01 30.28 -10.80
C ILE A 183 23.38 31.49 -11.71
N LYS A 184 22.37 32.09 -12.30
CA LYS A 184 22.47 33.40 -12.95
C LYS A 184 21.82 34.44 -12.08
#